data_fd07ab1d4f8c88b9605ad6093f9fa27f
#
_entry.id   fd07ab1d4f8c88b9605ad6093f9fa27f
#
_cell.length_a   1.000
_cell.length_b   1.000
_cell.length_c   1.000
_cell.angle_alpha   90.00
_cell.angle_beta   90.00
_cell.angle_gamma   90.00
#
_symmetry.space_group_name_H-M   'P 1'
#
loop_
_entity.id
_entity.type
_entity.pdbx_description
1 polymer ?
#
loop_
_entity_poly.entity_id
_entity_poly.type
_entity_poly.pdbx_seq_one_letter_code
_entity_poly.pdbx_strand_id
1 'polypeptide(L)'
;MSRILLADDSPHAQRMGERILREEGFEVVSLTDGNAAMLRLADVDPDLILADVFLPGKSGFELCRHVKNDPRFKHVRVVLTAGLLEPFDEDEARRAGCDAILKKPFEASKVVSTIEPLVKEAQLARTQLAEQTVSAPPAPPIETPNAAEPLKPPQPGPLKPAEHAAPEVPPAVPEIDPERVRAAVTLALDAALPAMIQEITERVLIALGH
;
A
#
# COMPACT_ATOMS: atom_id res chain seq x y z
N MET A 1 19.82 6.15 10.00
CA MET A 1 18.88 5.24 10.68
C MET A 1 17.91 4.77 9.60
N SER A 2 17.67 3.47 9.47
CA SER A 2 16.82 2.97 8.39
C SER A 2 15.35 3.14 8.75
N ARG A 3 14.56 3.56 7.76
CA ARG A 3 13.14 3.85 7.94
C ARG A 3 12.29 2.78 7.27
N ILE A 4 11.32 2.25 8.01
CA ILE A 4 10.39 1.23 7.54
C ILE A 4 8.97 1.79 7.60
N LEU A 5 8.24 1.67 6.50
CA LEU A 5 6.82 1.93 6.45
C LEU A 5 6.09 0.60 6.69
N LEU A 6 5.32 0.53 7.78
CA LEU A 6 4.49 -0.63 8.14
C LEU A 6 3.03 -0.33 7.79
N ALA A 7 2.47 -1.03 6.83
CA ALA A 7 1.06 -0.90 6.42
C ALA A 7 0.30 -2.19 6.78
N ASP A 8 -0.59 -2.11 7.76
CA ASP A 8 -1.39 -3.24 8.25
C ASP A 8 -2.65 -2.71 8.93
N ASP A 9 -3.82 -3.21 8.58
CA ASP A 9 -5.09 -2.76 9.16
C ASP A 9 -5.41 -3.41 10.51
N SER A 10 -4.71 -4.49 10.86
CA SER A 10 -4.84 -5.16 12.15
C SER A 10 -4.05 -4.45 13.24
N PRO A 11 -4.71 -3.86 14.26
CA PRO A 11 -4.00 -3.19 15.35
C PRO A 11 -3.07 -4.11 16.14
N HIS A 12 -3.35 -5.41 16.16
CA HIS A 12 -2.50 -6.39 16.83
C HIS A 12 -1.21 -6.66 16.03
N ALA A 13 -1.34 -6.91 14.72
CA ALA A 13 -0.20 -7.15 13.84
C ALA A 13 0.69 -5.90 13.75
N GLN A 14 0.07 -4.71 13.67
CA GLN A 14 0.79 -3.42 13.69
C GLN A 14 1.66 -3.28 14.94
N ARG A 15 1.06 -3.41 16.14
CA ARG A 15 1.80 -3.29 17.41
C ARG A 15 2.93 -4.32 17.52
N MET A 16 2.69 -5.56 17.07
CA MET A 16 3.71 -6.60 17.07
C MET A 16 4.85 -6.27 16.12
N GLY A 17 4.52 -5.91 14.87
CA GLY A 17 5.51 -5.52 13.87
C GLY A 17 6.32 -4.31 14.30
N GLU A 18 5.67 -3.24 14.79
CA GLU A 18 6.35 -2.06 15.33
C GLU A 18 7.34 -2.40 16.44
N ARG A 19 6.92 -3.23 17.40
CA ARG A 19 7.78 -3.61 18.51
C ARG A 19 9.02 -4.33 18.01
N ILE A 20 8.86 -5.36 17.17
CA ILE A 20 9.98 -6.14 16.62
C ILE A 20 10.95 -5.21 15.88
N LEU A 21 10.43 -4.37 15.01
CA LEU A 21 11.26 -3.50 14.17
C LEU A 21 11.99 -2.42 14.98
N ARG A 22 11.33 -1.84 16.00
CA ARG A 22 11.94 -0.83 16.86
C ARG A 22 12.99 -1.41 17.81
N GLU A 23 12.80 -2.63 18.30
CA GLU A 23 13.81 -3.35 19.09
C GLU A 23 15.10 -3.57 18.30
N GLU A 24 15.00 -3.73 16.96
CA GLU A 24 16.16 -3.82 16.06
C GLU A 24 16.72 -2.45 15.60
N GLY A 25 16.20 -1.36 16.14
CA GLY A 25 16.73 -0.01 15.89
C GLY A 25 16.22 0.66 14.61
N PHE A 26 15.15 0.15 14.00
CA PHE A 26 14.50 0.79 12.85
C PHE A 26 13.57 1.94 13.27
N GLU A 27 13.51 2.99 12.47
CA GLU A 27 12.45 3.99 12.56
C GLU A 27 11.20 3.45 11.84
N VAL A 28 10.06 3.37 12.54
CA VAL A 28 8.84 2.77 11.98
C VAL A 28 7.73 3.79 11.89
N VAL A 29 7.17 3.93 10.69
CA VAL A 29 5.96 4.70 10.40
C VAL A 29 4.85 3.72 10.06
N SER A 30 3.79 3.68 10.90
CA SER A 30 2.69 2.74 10.74
C SER A 30 1.46 3.42 10.13
N LEU A 31 0.83 2.72 9.20
CA LEU A 31 -0.38 3.15 8.50
C LEU A 31 -1.37 1.97 8.42
N THR A 32 -2.66 2.27 8.39
CA THR A 32 -3.74 1.25 8.40
C THR A 32 -4.44 1.08 7.06
N ASP A 33 -4.03 1.84 6.05
CA ASP A 33 -4.72 1.98 4.78
C ASP A 33 -3.72 2.12 3.63
N GLY A 34 -3.98 1.44 2.52
CA GLY A 34 -3.07 1.44 1.37
C GLY A 34 -3.03 2.77 0.61
N ASN A 35 -4.14 3.54 0.58
CA ASN A 35 -4.12 4.88 -0.01
C ASN A 35 -3.25 5.83 0.82
N ALA A 36 -3.41 5.77 2.16
CA ALA A 36 -2.57 6.54 3.08
C ALA A 36 -1.10 6.17 2.93
N ALA A 37 -0.79 4.89 2.75
CA ALA A 37 0.57 4.42 2.50
C ALA A 37 1.15 5.02 1.22
N MET A 38 0.40 5.01 0.11
CA MET A 38 0.84 5.61 -1.16
C MET A 38 1.07 7.12 -1.05
N LEU A 39 0.16 7.84 -0.39
CA LEU A 39 0.26 9.30 -0.22
C LEU A 39 1.49 9.69 0.62
N ARG A 40 1.85 8.88 1.61
CA ARG A 40 2.93 9.17 2.54
C ARG A 40 4.31 8.69 2.07
N LEU A 41 4.40 7.96 0.95
CA LEU A 41 5.67 7.41 0.44
C LEU A 41 6.76 8.46 0.27
N ALA A 42 6.43 9.60 -0.36
CA ALA A 42 7.40 10.66 -0.63
C ALA A 42 7.87 11.37 0.65
N ASP A 43 6.96 11.54 1.62
CA ASP A 43 7.27 12.19 2.90
C ASP A 43 8.08 11.28 3.82
N VAL A 44 7.70 10.00 3.86
CA VAL A 44 8.36 8.99 4.69
C VAL A 44 9.71 8.61 4.10
N ASP A 45 9.82 8.54 2.78
CA ASP A 45 11.01 8.09 2.07
C ASP A 45 11.65 6.83 2.70
N PRO A 46 10.89 5.70 2.74
CA PRO A 46 11.33 4.51 3.45
C PRO A 46 12.44 3.77 2.71
N ASP A 47 13.25 3.02 3.44
CA ASP A 47 14.18 2.03 2.86
C ASP A 47 13.44 0.72 2.56
N LEU A 48 12.41 0.39 3.38
CA LEU A 48 11.62 -0.83 3.22
C LEU A 48 10.15 -0.56 3.57
N ILE A 49 9.26 -1.23 2.84
CA ILE A 49 7.84 -1.29 3.13
C ILE A 49 7.51 -2.72 3.55
N LEU A 50 6.86 -2.86 4.71
CA LEU A 50 6.24 -4.09 5.16
C LEU A 50 4.73 -3.89 5.07
N ALA A 51 4.07 -4.52 4.09
CA ALA A 51 2.67 -4.28 3.78
C ALA A 51 1.81 -5.55 3.81
N ASP A 52 0.67 -5.46 4.49
CA ASP A 52 -0.35 -6.49 4.35
C ASP A 52 -0.91 -6.53 2.93
N VAL A 53 -1.15 -7.73 2.43
CA VAL A 53 -1.81 -7.94 1.14
C VAL A 53 -3.24 -7.39 1.17
N PHE A 54 -3.96 -7.60 2.26
CA PHE A 54 -5.36 -7.21 2.42
C PHE A 54 -5.52 -5.88 3.15
N LEU A 55 -5.04 -4.80 2.55
CA LEU A 55 -5.23 -3.44 3.09
C LEU A 55 -6.53 -2.82 2.56
N PRO A 56 -7.21 -2.01 3.38
CA PRO A 56 -8.28 -1.14 2.91
C PRO A 56 -7.79 -0.15 1.85
N GLY A 57 -8.67 0.20 0.93
CA GLY A 57 -8.38 1.15 -0.14
C GLY A 57 -7.50 0.55 -1.24
N LYS A 58 -6.20 0.54 -1.07
CA LYS A 58 -5.25 -0.10 -1.98
C LYS A 58 -4.61 -1.32 -1.35
N SER A 59 -4.63 -2.45 -2.07
CA SER A 59 -4.00 -3.69 -1.61
C SER A 59 -2.48 -3.58 -1.53
N GLY A 60 -1.84 -4.46 -0.76
CA GLY A 60 -0.38 -4.56 -0.72
C GLY A 60 0.23 -4.83 -2.09
N PHE A 61 -0.45 -5.57 -2.96
CA PHE A 61 0.00 -5.78 -4.34
C PHE A 61 0.00 -4.50 -5.17
N GLU A 62 -1.06 -3.67 -5.04
CA GLU A 62 -1.14 -2.38 -5.73
C GLU A 62 -0.07 -1.41 -5.23
N LEU A 63 0.14 -1.36 -3.91
CA LEU A 63 1.21 -0.57 -3.29
C LEU A 63 2.59 -1.02 -3.80
N CYS A 64 2.84 -2.32 -3.84
CA CYS A 64 4.07 -2.87 -4.36
C CYS A 64 4.31 -2.45 -5.82
N ARG A 65 3.30 -2.66 -6.70
CA ARG A 65 3.40 -2.24 -8.10
C ARG A 65 3.66 -0.75 -8.26
N HIS A 66 3.00 0.08 -7.46
CA HIS A 66 3.21 1.52 -7.47
C HIS A 66 4.66 1.88 -7.15
N VAL A 67 5.21 1.32 -6.08
CA VAL A 67 6.59 1.55 -5.65
C VAL A 67 7.60 1.06 -6.70
N LYS A 68 7.41 -0.14 -7.25
CA LYS A 68 8.34 -0.73 -8.21
C LYS A 68 8.33 -0.05 -9.58
N ASN A 69 7.21 0.58 -9.95
CA ASN A 69 7.07 1.30 -11.23
C ASN A 69 7.52 2.77 -11.14
N ASP A 70 7.64 3.36 -9.95
CA ASP A 70 8.06 4.74 -9.79
C ASP A 70 9.59 4.86 -9.67
N PRO A 71 10.25 5.57 -10.60
CA PRO A 71 11.70 5.75 -10.56
C PRO A 71 12.26 6.34 -9.27
N ARG A 72 11.44 7.13 -8.55
CA ARG A 72 11.84 7.77 -7.28
C ARG A 72 12.06 6.76 -6.17
N PHE A 73 11.34 5.62 -6.21
CA PHE A 73 11.35 4.59 -5.17
C PHE A 73 12.11 3.32 -5.55
N LYS A 74 12.98 3.38 -6.57
CA LYS A 74 13.77 2.22 -7.05
C LYS A 74 14.61 1.56 -5.96
N HIS A 75 15.03 2.32 -4.96
CA HIS A 75 15.79 1.82 -3.81
C HIS A 75 14.92 1.09 -2.81
N VAL A 76 13.62 1.37 -2.77
CA VAL A 76 12.70 0.84 -1.75
C VAL A 76 12.47 -0.65 -1.94
N ARG A 77 12.67 -1.42 -0.88
CA ARG A 77 12.32 -2.84 -0.84
C ARG A 77 10.90 -3.03 -0.32
N VAL A 78 10.18 -4.00 -0.88
CA VAL A 78 8.79 -4.27 -0.51
C VAL A 78 8.65 -5.72 -0.07
N VAL A 79 8.23 -5.89 1.18
CA VAL A 79 7.88 -7.20 1.78
C VAL A 79 6.37 -7.23 1.97
N LEU A 80 5.73 -8.26 1.40
CA LEU A 80 4.29 -8.47 1.58
C LEU A 80 4.05 -9.41 2.76
N THR A 81 2.98 -9.15 3.52
CA THR A 81 2.54 -10.01 4.61
C THR A 81 1.16 -10.55 4.33
N ALA A 82 0.91 -11.81 4.70
CA ALA A 82 -0.39 -12.45 4.57
C ALA A 82 -0.70 -13.32 5.78
N GLY A 83 -1.97 -13.40 6.17
CA GLY A 83 -2.42 -14.30 7.21
C GLY A 83 -2.33 -15.77 6.79
N LEU A 84 -2.25 -16.67 7.76
CA LEU A 84 -2.10 -18.11 7.51
C LEU A 84 -3.29 -18.71 6.74
N LEU A 85 -4.48 -18.18 6.97
CA LEU A 85 -5.74 -18.66 6.37
C LEU A 85 -6.22 -17.77 5.21
N GLU A 86 -5.47 -16.73 4.90
CA GLU A 86 -5.82 -15.82 3.81
C GLU A 86 -5.39 -16.40 2.46
N PRO A 87 -6.24 -16.30 1.42
CA PRO A 87 -5.87 -16.71 0.09
C PRO A 87 -4.75 -15.80 -0.43
N PHE A 88 -3.54 -16.34 -0.51
CA PHE A 88 -2.37 -15.60 -0.98
C PHE A 88 -1.94 -16.11 -2.36
N ASP A 89 -1.95 -15.21 -3.36
CA ASP A 89 -1.46 -15.50 -4.71
C ASP A 89 0.04 -15.16 -4.83
N GLU A 90 0.88 -16.19 -4.75
CA GLU A 90 2.33 -16.04 -4.88
C GLU A 90 2.74 -15.56 -6.29
N ASP A 91 1.98 -15.91 -7.32
CA ASP A 91 2.24 -15.46 -8.68
C ASP A 91 1.90 -13.98 -8.84
N GLU A 92 0.85 -13.50 -8.17
CA GLU A 92 0.55 -12.07 -8.13
C GLU A 92 1.62 -11.29 -7.38
N ALA A 93 2.11 -11.80 -6.25
CA ALA A 93 3.21 -11.20 -5.49
C ALA A 93 4.48 -11.07 -6.37
N ARG A 94 4.80 -12.15 -7.09
CA ARG A 94 5.94 -12.14 -8.02
C ARG A 94 5.75 -11.16 -9.17
N ARG A 95 4.55 -11.10 -9.76
CA ARG A 95 4.20 -10.11 -10.81
C ARG A 95 4.23 -8.68 -10.29
N ALA A 96 3.87 -8.45 -9.04
CA ALA A 96 3.97 -7.14 -8.38
C ALA A 96 5.43 -6.72 -8.12
N GLY A 97 6.37 -7.67 -8.15
CA GLY A 97 7.79 -7.41 -7.95
C GLY A 97 8.19 -7.27 -6.48
N CYS A 98 7.46 -7.91 -5.54
CA CYS A 98 7.85 -7.90 -4.14
C CYS A 98 9.20 -8.60 -3.92
N ASP A 99 9.97 -8.11 -2.94
CA ASP A 99 11.30 -8.63 -2.64
C ASP A 99 11.24 -9.84 -1.69
N ALA A 100 10.22 -9.91 -0.84
CA ALA A 100 9.97 -11.07 0.03
C ALA A 100 8.51 -11.15 0.48
N ILE A 101 8.16 -12.29 1.08
CA ILE A 101 6.84 -12.59 1.65
C ILE A 101 7.03 -13.11 3.06
N LEU A 102 6.24 -12.59 4.01
CA LEU A 102 6.19 -13.04 5.39
C LEU A 102 4.76 -13.50 5.73
N LYS A 103 4.64 -14.67 6.35
CA LYS A 103 3.35 -15.18 6.85
C LYS A 103 3.14 -14.77 8.29
N LYS A 104 1.93 -14.31 8.62
CA LYS A 104 1.47 -14.05 9.99
C LYS A 104 1.07 -15.39 10.64
N PRO A 105 1.25 -15.59 11.97
CA PRO A 105 1.81 -14.66 12.94
C PRO A 105 3.32 -14.46 12.78
N PHE A 106 3.80 -13.24 13.10
CA PHE A 106 5.21 -12.90 12.97
C PHE A 106 6.07 -13.57 14.06
N GLU A 107 7.07 -14.31 13.64
CA GLU A 107 8.20 -14.68 14.49
C GLU A 107 9.29 -13.61 14.36
N ALA A 108 9.71 -13.00 15.46
CA ALA A 108 10.68 -11.90 15.45
C ALA A 108 11.95 -12.26 14.66
N SER A 109 12.52 -13.45 14.92
CA SER A 109 13.70 -13.94 14.21
C SER A 109 13.53 -14.00 12.70
N LYS A 110 12.35 -14.42 12.23
CA LYS A 110 12.04 -14.53 10.81
C LYS A 110 11.83 -13.16 10.16
N VAL A 111 11.17 -12.23 10.87
CA VAL A 111 11.03 -10.85 10.41
C VAL A 111 12.40 -10.21 10.25
N VAL A 112 13.24 -10.28 11.26
CA VAL A 112 14.58 -9.69 11.27
C VAL A 112 15.45 -10.28 10.18
N SER A 113 15.55 -11.60 10.08
CA SER A 113 16.38 -12.28 9.08
C SER A 113 15.94 -12.00 7.63
N THR A 114 14.65 -11.66 7.41
CA THR A 114 14.14 -11.28 6.09
C THR A 114 14.41 -9.81 5.79
N ILE A 115 14.21 -8.92 6.76
CA ILE A 115 14.23 -7.47 6.57
C ILE A 115 15.65 -6.89 6.54
N GLU A 116 16.55 -7.36 7.42
CA GLU A 116 17.92 -6.82 7.50
C GLU A 116 18.68 -6.82 6.17
N PRO A 117 18.76 -7.94 5.41
CA PRO A 117 19.48 -7.93 4.14
C PRO A 117 18.84 -6.98 3.13
N LEU A 118 17.51 -6.92 3.08
CA LEU A 118 16.78 -6.04 2.16
C LEU A 118 16.98 -4.56 2.49
N VAL A 119 17.02 -4.19 3.76
CA VAL A 119 17.32 -2.81 4.18
C VAL A 119 18.76 -2.43 3.78
N LYS A 120 19.72 -3.33 3.96
CA LYS A 120 21.12 -3.10 3.52
C LYS A 120 21.20 -2.88 2.00
N GLU A 121 20.48 -3.68 1.23
CA GLU A 121 20.38 -3.51 -0.23
C GLU A 121 19.72 -2.18 -0.62
N ALA A 122 18.65 -1.77 0.08
CA ALA A 122 17.98 -0.49 -0.15
C ALA A 122 18.92 0.70 0.08
N GLN A 123 19.70 0.66 1.16
CA GLN A 123 20.69 1.70 1.47
C GLN A 123 21.81 1.79 0.43
N LEU A 124 22.31 0.65 -0.03
CA LEU A 124 23.31 0.61 -1.11
C LEU A 124 22.75 1.21 -2.41
N ALA A 125 21.50 0.81 -2.78
CA ALA A 125 20.83 1.35 -3.96
C ALA A 125 20.58 2.86 -3.85
N ARG A 126 20.20 3.37 -2.67
CA ARG A 126 20.02 4.80 -2.40
C ARG A 126 21.34 5.58 -2.58
N THR A 127 22.45 5.05 -2.09
CA THR A 127 23.76 5.67 -2.23
C THR A 127 24.18 5.76 -3.71
N GLN A 128 24.00 4.68 -4.46
CA GLN A 128 24.30 4.64 -5.90
C GLN A 128 23.45 5.63 -6.71
N LEU A 129 22.16 5.77 -6.38
CA LEU A 129 21.29 6.74 -7.04
C LEU A 129 21.72 8.18 -6.74
N ALA A 130 22.14 8.47 -5.50
CA ALA A 130 22.65 9.79 -5.14
C ALA A 130 23.95 10.15 -5.89
N GLU A 131 24.85 9.19 -6.06
CA GLU A 131 26.11 9.39 -6.82
C GLU A 131 25.85 9.64 -8.30
N GLN A 132 24.86 8.97 -8.91
CA GLN A 132 24.49 9.16 -10.31
C GLN A 132 23.86 10.53 -10.57
N THR A 133 23.12 11.10 -9.62
CA THR A 133 22.52 12.43 -9.75
C THR A 133 23.57 13.55 -9.64
N VAL A 134 24.65 13.34 -8.90
CA VAL A 134 25.73 14.31 -8.76
C VAL A 134 26.67 14.29 -9.97
N SER A 135 26.75 13.17 -10.69
CA SER A 135 27.62 12.99 -11.87
C SER A 135 26.97 13.40 -13.21
N ALA A 136 25.71 13.83 -13.22
CA ALA A 136 25.08 14.34 -14.43
C ALA A 136 25.63 15.74 -14.74
N PRO A 137 26.12 16.00 -16.00
CA PRO A 137 26.54 17.34 -16.38
C PRO A 137 25.35 18.31 -16.26
N PRO A 138 25.60 19.59 -15.86
CA PRO A 138 24.54 20.57 -15.75
C PRO A 138 23.81 20.67 -17.09
N ALA A 139 22.48 20.59 -17.02
CA ALA A 139 21.64 20.80 -18.19
C ALA A 139 22.02 22.12 -18.86
N PRO A 140 22.06 22.19 -20.20
CA PRO A 140 22.36 23.44 -20.90
C PRO A 140 21.37 24.51 -20.47
N PRO A 141 21.80 25.79 -20.37
CA PRO A 141 20.91 26.88 -19.99
C PRO A 141 19.71 26.88 -20.92
N ILE A 142 18.52 26.85 -20.34
CA ILE A 142 17.28 27.07 -21.07
C ILE A 142 17.37 28.51 -21.59
N GLU A 143 17.64 28.69 -22.88
CA GLU A 143 17.51 29.98 -23.54
C GLU A 143 16.05 30.42 -23.36
N THR A 144 15.85 31.44 -22.57
CA THR A 144 14.55 32.12 -22.46
C THR A 144 14.25 32.70 -23.84
N PRO A 145 13.13 32.34 -24.49
CA PRO A 145 12.73 33.02 -25.69
C PRO A 145 12.51 34.50 -25.37
N ASN A 146 13.24 35.34 -26.10
CA ASN A 146 13.21 36.79 -26.03
C ASN A 146 11.80 37.31 -26.12
N ALA A 147 11.53 38.37 -25.35
CA ALA A 147 10.29 39.10 -25.24
C ALA A 147 9.59 39.27 -26.58
N ALA A 148 8.43 38.67 -26.73
CA ALA A 148 7.48 38.95 -27.80
C ALA A 148 6.43 39.93 -27.27
N GLU A 149 6.13 40.90 -28.08
CA GLU A 149 5.20 42.02 -28.03
C GLU A 149 3.91 41.84 -27.19
N PRO A 150 3.40 42.93 -26.61
CA PRO A 150 2.15 42.88 -25.83
C PRO A 150 0.96 42.64 -26.78
N LEU A 151 0.37 41.48 -26.69
CA LEU A 151 -0.92 41.17 -27.34
C LEU A 151 -2.02 42.05 -26.76
N LYS A 152 -2.69 42.86 -27.63
CA LYS A 152 -3.90 43.58 -27.34
C LYS A 152 -4.98 42.65 -26.77
N PRO A 153 -5.74 43.10 -25.76
CA PRO A 153 -6.84 42.31 -25.23
C PRO A 153 -7.94 42.16 -26.30
N PRO A 154 -8.56 40.95 -26.42
CA PRO A 154 -9.68 40.75 -27.32
C PRO A 154 -10.93 41.50 -26.82
N GLN A 155 -11.58 42.21 -27.73
CA GLN A 155 -12.87 42.90 -27.49
C GLN A 155 -13.98 41.83 -27.31
N PRO A 156 -14.94 42.04 -26.40
CA PRO A 156 -16.05 41.11 -26.24
C PRO A 156 -17.05 41.24 -27.41
N GLY A 157 -17.20 40.16 -28.17
CA GLY A 157 -18.27 39.99 -29.14
C GLY A 157 -19.60 39.67 -28.44
N PRO A 158 -20.77 39.92 -29.10
CA PRO A 158 -22.08 39.76 -28.46
C PRO A 158 -22.40 38.34 -28.11
N LEU A 159 -22.76 38.13 -26.83
CA LEU A 159 -23.24 36.87 -26.28
C LEU A 159 -24.56 36.44 -26.92
N LYS A 160 -24.59 35.33 -27.63
CA LYS A 160 -25.82 34.62 -27.90
C LYS A 160 -26.22 33.81 -26.65
N PRO A 161 -27.50 33.75 -26.27
CA PRO A 161 -27.94 32.96 -25.14
C PRO A 161 -27.72 31.49 -25.43
N ALA A 162 -26.85 30.82 -24.65
CA ALA A 162 -26.77 29.38 -24.65
C ALA A 162 -27.89 28.86 -23.74
N GLU A 163 -28.73 28.05 -24.34
CA GLU A 163 -29.76 27.26 -23.72
C GLU A 163 -29.15 26.37 -22.64
N HIS A 164 -29.62 26.48 -21.41
CA HIS A 164 -29.19 25.67 -20.27
C HIS A 164 -29.63 24.21 -20.51
N ALA A 165 -28.73 23.40 -21.00
CA ALA A 165 -28.83 21.97 -20.75
C ALA A 165 -28.40 21.69 -19.30
N ALA A 166 -29.33 21.23 -18.49
CA ALA A 166 -29.08 20.77 -17.13
C ALA A 166 -28.03 19.66 -17.14
N PRO A 167 -27.06 19.65 -16.22
CA PRO A 167 -26.14 18.52 -16.11
C PRO A 167 -26.93 17.26 -15.75
N GLU A 168 -26.84 16.22 -16.58
CA GLU A 168 -27.27 14.88 -16.23
C GLU A 168 -26.52 14.43 -14.98
N VAL A 169 -27.26 14.30 -13.90
CA VAL A 169 -26.79 13.69 -12.67
C VAL A 169 -26.53 12.20 -12.99
N PRO A 170 -25.31 11.69 -12.78
CA PRO A 170 -25.08 10.26 -12.95
C PRO A 170 -25.98 9.49 -11.98
N PRO A 171 -26.47 8.28 -12.34
CA PRO A 171 -27.38 7.53 -11.49
C PRO A 171 -26.72 7.30 -10.13
N ALA A 172 -27.43 7.66 -9.08
CA ALA A 172 -27.00 7.47 -7.70
C ALA A 172 -26.67 5.99 -7.48
N VAL A 173 -25.42 5.75 -7.10
CA VAL A 173 -25.01 4.44 -6.59
C VAL A 173 -25.90 4.16 -5.38
N PRO A 174 -26.59 3.00 -5.30
CA PRO A 174 -27.46 2.73 -4.16
C PRO A 174 -26.62 2.80 -2.89
N GLU A 175 -26.97 3.72 -1.99
CA GLU A 175 -26.39 3.79 -0.66
C GLU A 175 -26.63 2.45 0.03
N ILE A 176 -25.57 1.70 0.22
CA ILE A 176 -25.61 0.44 0.97
C ILE A 176 -25.78 0.83 2.45
N ASP A 177 -26.96 0.62 2.96
CA ASP A 177 -27.29 0.87 4.37
C ASP A 177 -26.43 -0.03 5.27
N PRO A 178 -25.53 0.55 6.09
CA PRO A 178 -24.62 -0.23 6.95
C PRO A 178 -25.37 -1.12 7.95
N GLU A 179 -26.55 -0.73 8.38
CA GLU A 179 -27.41 -1.50 9.30
C GLU A 179 -27.94 -2.78 8.62
N ARG A 180 -28.34 -2.68 7.36
CA ARG A 180 -28.79 -3.82 6.58
C ARG A 180 -27.66 -4.79 6.30
N VAL A 181 -26.45 -4.29 6.06
CA VAL A 181 -25.27 -5.14 5.88
C VAL A 181 -24.93 -5.86 7.18
N ARG A 182 -24.94 -5.16 8.33
CA ARG A 182 -24.72 -5.78 9.63
C ARG A 182 -25.76 -6.87 9.93
N ALA A 183 -27.03 -6.58 9.70
CA ALA A 183 -28.10 -7.57 9.91
C ALA A 183 -27.91 -8.81 9.02
N ALA A 184 -27.56 -8.63 7.76
CA ALA A 184 -27.29 -9.72 6.82
C ALA A 184 -26.09 -10.57 7.25
N VAL A 185 -25.01 -9.91 7.68
CA VAL A 185 -23.79 -10.59 8.18
C VAL A 185 -24.09 -11.37 9.46
N THR A 186 -24.83 -10.79 10.41
CA THR A 186 -25.21 -11.48 11.65
C THR A 186 -26.06 -12.72 11.35
N LEU A 187 -27.04 -12.59 10.46
CA LEU A 187 -27.89 -13.71 10.07
C LEU A 187 -27.10 -14.84 9.37
N ALA A 188 -26.14 -14.47 8.51
CA ALA A 188 -25.28 -15.44 7.83
C ALA A 188 -24.33 -16.15 8.80
N LEU A 189 -23.79 -15.43 9.78
CA LEU A 189 -22.95 -15.98 10.84
C LEU A 189 -23.75 -16.94 11.76
N ASP A 190 -24.92 -16.54 12.22
CA ASP A 190 -25.77 -17.39 13.05
C ASP A 190 -26.18 -18.69 12.33
N ALA A 191 -26.40 -18.63 11.03
CA ALA A 191 -26.71 -19.80 10.23
C ALA A 191 -25.50 -20.72 10.00
N ALA A 192 -24.29 -20.17 9.89
CA ALA A 192 -23.07 -20.91 9.59
C ALA A 192 -22.36 -21.46 10.86
N LEU A 193 -22.48 -20.77 11.99
CA LEU A 193 -21.79 -21.10 13.23
C LEU A 193 -22.00 -22.56 13.72
N PRO A 194 -23.21 -23.14 13.73
CA PRO A 194 -23.40 -24.51 14.20
C PRO A 194 -22.63 -25.54 13.37
N ALA A 195 -22.63 -25.38 12.04
CA ALA A 195 -21.92 -26.29 11.15
C ALA A 195 -20.39 -26.16 11.30
N MET A 196 -19.88 -24.94 11.44
CA MET A 196 -18.46 -24.69 11.68
C MET A 196 -17.97 -25.27 13.01
N ILE A 197 -18.75 -25.09 14.09
CA ILE A 197 -18.43 -25.66 15.41
C ILE A 197 -18.36 -27.19 15.32
N GLN A 198 -19.29 -27.82 14.64
CA GLN A 198 -19.33 -29.28 14.50
C GLN A 198 -18.12 -29.78 13.70
N GLU A 199 -17.78 -29.13 12.58
CA GLU A 199 -16.60 -29.48 11.76
C GLU A 199 -15.29 -29.34 12.53
N ILE A 200 -15.12 -28.24 13.29
CA ILE A 200 -13.94 -28.00 14.11
C ILE A 200 -13.85 -29.05 15.22
N THR A 201 -14.98 -29.37 15.87
CA THR A 201 -15.02 -30.38 16.95
C THR A 201 -14.63 -31.74 16.43
N GLU A 202 -15.14 -32.17 15.28
CA GLU A 202 -14.75 -33.46 14.66
C GLU A 202 -13.25 -33.50 14.30
N ARG A 203 -12.72 -32.42 13.72
CA ARG A 203 -11.29 -32.33 13.40
C ARG A 203 -10.40 -32.40 14.64
N VAL A 204 -10.81 -31.75 15.72
CA VAL A 204 -10.08 -31.78 16.99
C VAL A 204 -10.14 -33.19 17.61
N LEU A 205 -11.30 -33.85 17.61
CA LEU A 205 -11.43 -35.22 18.10
C LEU A 205 -10.57 -36.19 17.31
N ILE A 206 -10.56 -36.12 15.99
CA ILE A 206 -9.68 -36.93 15.14
C ILE A 206 -8.19 -36.67 15.46
N ALA A 207 -7.80 -35.40 15.65
CA ALA A 207 -6.42 -35.04 15.98
C ALA A 207 -5.99 -35.54 17.38
N LEU A 208 -6.96 -35.70 18.31
CA LEU A 208 -6.73 -36.24 19.67
C LEU A 208 -6.83 -37.77 19.75
N GLY A 209 -7.13 -38.46 18.63
CA GLY A 209 -7.18 -39.90 18.56
C GLY A 209 -8.49 -40.52 19.07
N HIS A 210 -9.60 -39.78 19.01
CA HIS A 210 -10.96 -40.27 19.31
C HIS A 210 -11.80 -40.42 18.06
#